data_e44de344da43e13bc8a56e1cadc12189
#
_entry.id   e44de344da43e13bc8a56e1cadc12189
#
_cell.length_a   1.000
_cell.length_b   1.000
_cell.length_c   1.000
_cell.angle_alpha   90.00
_cell.angle_beta   90.00
_cell.angle_gamma   90.00
#
_symmetry.space_group_name_H-M   'P 1'
#
loop_
_entity.id
_entity.type
_entity.pdbx_description
1 polymer ?
#
loop_
_entity_poly.entity_id
_entity_poly.type
_entity_poly.pdbx_seq_one_letter_code
_entity_poly.pdbx_strand_id
1 'polypeptide(L)'
;MVQLQNLRRRNPLRMLDNEKNAPILPDGAFGAVYSRPGVGKTAFLVQIAIDAMLSGRNVLHIGLNDPVTKVDLWYKEMIQTMAKDEAPGTAEKLWDMSVPNRFITTFRSENFNLTTLRDRLEDMIHQQVFVPQLLIIDNINFENISKEFLIEFKNFVKENNLRAWFSISCPDATLTETSPFPAYLQDKMDLFDLIIRLIGSANGIRMIPQGLIAEQANADHLSLDPQTMLVLKKENA
;
A
#
# COMPACT_ATOMS: atom_id res chain seq x y z
N MET A 1 -12.37 -8.08 -20.66
CA MET A 1 -10.92 -8.18 -20.39
C MET A 1 -10.17 -6.87 -20.61
N VAL A 2 -10.35 -6.15 -21.71
CA VAL A 2 -9.64 -4.88 -21.99
C VAL A 2 -9.90 -3.80 -20.93
N GLN A 3 -11.12 -3.68 -20.43
CA GLN A 3 -11.54 -2.68 -19.45
C GLN A 3 -10.83 -2.85 -18.09
N LEU A 4 -10.70 -4.08 -17.61
CA LEU A 4 -10.02 -4.40 -16.34
C LEU A 4 -8.52 -4.08 -16.41
N GLN A 5 -7.87 -4.35 -17.54
CA GLN A 5 -6.46 -4.02 -17.74
C GLN A 5 -6.22 -2.51 -17.75
N ASN A 6 -7.15 -1.72 -18.31
CA ASN A 6 -7.05 -0.26 -18.32
C ASN A 6 -7.19 0.33 -16.91
N LEU A 7 -8.10 -0.21 -16.09
CA LEU A 7 -8.26 0.21 -14.70
C LEU A 7 -7.02 -0.13 -13.85
N ARG A 8 -6.45 -1.31 -14.05
CA ARG A 8 -5.21 -1.70 -13.36
C ARG A 8 -4.01 -0.82 -13.74
N ARG A 9 -3.95 -0.33 -14.97
CA ARG A 9 -2.90 0.61 -15.41
C ARG A 9 -2.96 1.97 -14.71
N ARG A 10 -4.08 2.31 -14.05
CA ARG A 10 -4.20 3.52 -13.23
C ARG A 10 -3.53 3.41 -11.86
N ASN A 11 -3.11 2.18 -11.46
CA ASN A 11 -2.34 2.01 -10.23
C ASN A 11 -0.98 2.68 -10.38
N PRO A 12 -0.62 3.61 -9.46
CA PRO A 12 0.64 4.35 -9.55
C PRO A 12 1.88 3.46 -9.57
N LEU A 13 1.84 2.30 -8.92
CA LEU A 13 2.97 1.37 -8.93
C LEU A 13 3.16 0.66 -10.28
N ARG A 14 2.09 0.49 -11.08
CA ARG A 14 2.20 -0.10 -12.42
C ARG A 14 2.98 0.75 -13.41
N MET A 15 3.20 2.02 -13.08
CA MET A 15 4.07 2.90 -13.86
C MET A 15 5.54 2.74 -13.52
N LEU A 16 5.84 2.12 -12.39
CA LEU A 16 7.22 1.77 -11.97
C LEU A 16 7.64 0.40 -12.51
N ASP A 17 6.70 -0.39 -13.04
CA ASP A 17 6.93 -1.77 -13.45
C ASP A 17 6.95 -1.87 -14.98
N ASN A 18 8.06 -2.35 -15.53
CA ASN A 18 8.20 -2.66 -16.95
C ASN A 18 7.53 -3.99 -17.32
N GLU A 19 7.22 -4.85 -16.35
CA GLU A 19 6.56 -6.15 -16.55
C GLU A 19 5.08 -6.09 -16.16
N LYS A 20 4.21 -6.08 -17.14
CA LYS A 20 2.74 -5.78 -17.03
C LYS A 20 1.93 -6.70 -16.11
N ASN A 21 2.45 -7.79 -15.56
CA ASN A 21 1.70 -8.76 -14.74
C ASN A 21 2.40 -9.25 -13.47
N ALA A 22 3.66 -8.89 -13.25
CA ALA A 22 4.39 -9.26 -12.04
C ALA A 22 3.90 -8.45 -10.82
N PRO A 23 3.96 -8.99 -9.61
CA PRO A 23 3.79 -8.19 -8.41
C PRO A 23 4.99 -7.26 -8.26
N ILE A 24 4.73 -6.00 -7.93
CA ILE A 24 5.74 -4.96 -7.78
C ILE A 24 6.73 -5.27 -6.65
N LEU A 25 6.25 -5.89 -5.58
CA LEU A 25 7.09 -6.47 -4.55
C LEU A 25 7.22 -7.97 -4.74
N PRO A 26 8.43 -8.54 -4.68
CA PRO A 26 8.62 -9.98 -4.62
C PRO A 26 8.09 -10.58 -3.31
N ASP A 27 7.98 -11.90 -3.25
CA ASP A 27 7.64 -12.59 -2.00
C ASP A 27 8.71 -12.34 -0.93
N GLY A 28 8.29 -12.13 0.30
CA GLY A 28 9.15 -11.79 1.42
C GLY A 28 9.54 -10.31 1.52
N ALA A 29 9.11 -9.47 0.59
CA ALA A 29 9.52 -8.08 0.53
C ALA A 29 8.61 -7.15 1.34
N PHE A 30 9.22 -6.04 1.79
CA PHE A 30 8.55 -4.91 2.42
C PHE A 30 8.50 -3.71 1.49
N GLY A 31 7.30 -3.12 1.36
CA GLY A 31 7.08 -1.82 0.78
C GLY A 31 6.60 -0.82 1.83
N ALA A 32 6.92 0.44 1.63
CA ALA A 32 6.38 1.51 2.47
C ALA A 32 5.93 2.70 1.65
N VAL A 33 4.85 3.34 2.08
CA VAL A 33 4.48 4.68 1.64
C VAL A 33 4.61 5.62 2.82
N TYR A 34 5.36 6.71 2.65
CA TYR A 34 5.52 7.68 3.72
C TYR A 34 5.27 9.12 3.25
N SER A 35 4.66 9.88 4.13
CA SER A 35 4.39 11.31 3.93
C SER A 35 3.93 11.97 5.21
N ARG A 36 3.71 13.29 5.16
CA ARG A 36 2.96 14.00 6.20
C ARG A 36 1.54 13.43 6.33
N PRO A 37 0.88 13.61 7.50
CA PRO A 37 -0.54 13.33 7.64
C PRO A 37 -1.38 14.02 6.56
N GLY A 38 -2.44 13.38 6.10
CA GLY A 38 -3.39 13.96 5.14
C GLY A 38 -2.97 13.95 3.66
N VAL A 39 -1.78 13.47 3.30
CA VAL A 39 -1.30 13.46 1.89
C VAL A 39 -1.84 12.28 1.07
N GLY A 40 -2.54 11.31 1.69
CA GLY A 40 -3.19 10.23 0.95
C GLY A 40 -2.53 8.86 1.02
N LYS A 41 -1.71 8.56 2.04
CA LYS A 41 -1.07 7.25 2.22
C LYS A 41 -2.04 6.08 2.18
N THR A 42 -3.13 6.17 2.95
CA THR A 42 -4.18 5.13 2.98
C THR A 42 -4.79 4.92 1.61
N ALA A 43 -5.15 6.00 0.90
CA ALA A 43 -5.70 5.90 -0.46
C ALA A 43 -4.70 5.24 -1.43
N PHE A 44 -3.41 5.52 -1.29
CA PHE A 44 -2.35 4.87 -2.06
C PHE A 44 -2.28 3.36 -1.77
N LEU A 45 -2.29 2.96 -0.49
CA LEU A 45 -2.28 1.55 -0.09
C LEU A 45 -3.55 0.80 -0.55
N VAL A 46 -4.71 1.46 -0.48
CA VAL A 46 -5.98 0.89 -0.98
C VAL A 46 -5.92 0.62 -2.49
N GLN A 47 -5.29 1.50 -3.28
CA GLN A 47 -5.09 1.24 -4.72
C GLN A 47 -4.21 0.01 -4.97
N ILE A 48 -3.13 -0.16 -4.20
CA ILE A 48 -2.26 -1.34 -4.28
C ILE A 48 -3.08 -2.60 -3.96
N ALA A 49 -3.88 -2.54 -2.89
CA ALA A 49 -4.73 -3.64 -2.48
C ALA A 49 -5.77 -4.00 -3.54
N ILE A 50 -6.45 -3.01 -4.13
CA ILE A 50 -7.43 -3.22 -5.20
C ILE A 50 -6.78 -3.88 -6.42
N ASP A 51 -5.60 -3.43 -6.86
CA ASP A 51 -4.88 -4.08 -7.98
C ASP A 51 -4.55 -5.55 -7.68
N ALA A 52 -4.12 -5.84 -6.45
CA ALA A 52 -3.85 -7.20 -6.02
C ALA A 52 -5.13 -8.07 -6.04
N MET A 53 -6.22 -7.58 -5.47
CA MET A 53 -7.52 -8.28 -5.44
C MET A 53 -8.07 -8.52 -6.84
N LEU A 54 -8.02 -7.53 -7.73
CA LEU A 54 -8.42 -7.67 -9.14
C LEU A 54 -7.51 -8.62 -9.94
N SER A 55 -6.36 -8.98 -9.37
CA SER A 55 -5.45 -10.01 -9.88
C SER A 55 -5.68 -11.38 -9.26
N GLY A 56 -6.75 -11.55 -8.45
CA GLY A 56 -7.09 -12.79 -7.74
C GLY A 56 -6.18 -13.06 -6.53
N ARG A 57 -5.51 -12.06 -5.98
CA ARG A 57 -4.68 -12.21 -4.78
C ARG A 57 -5.44 -11.80 -3.53
N ASN A 58 -5.31 -12.60 -2.50
CA ASN A 58 -5.91 -12.33 -1.20
C ASN A 58 -5.15 -11.24 -0.44
N VAL A 59 -5.87 -10.21 -0.01
CA VAL A 59 -5.32 -9.06 0.72
C VAL A 59 -5.88 -9.03 2.13
N LEU A 60 -5.00 -9.03 3.12
CA LEU A 60 -5.35 -8.73 4.50
C LEU A 60 -4.99 -7.28 4.80
N HIS A 61 -6.01 -6.47 5.06
CA HIS A 61 -5.83 -5.09 5.50
C HIS A 61 -5.91 -5.01 7.03
N ILE A 62 -4.82 -4.55 7.62
CA ILE A 62 -4.65 -4.38 9.07
C ILE A 62 -4.69 -2.88 9.36
N GLY A 63 -5.81 -2.41 9.88
CA GLY A 63 -5.99 -1.02 10.31
C GLY A 63 -5.61 -0.85 11.78
N LEU A 64 -4.78 0.14 12.09
CA LEU A 64 -4.47 0.48 13.47
C LEU A 64 -5.29 1.69 13.90
N ASN A 65 -6.11 1.51 14.95
CA ASN A 65 -7.06 2.49 15.50
C ASN A 65 -8.22 2.89 14.57
N ASP A 66 -8.32 2.36 13.38
CA ASP A 66 -9.44 2.63 12.48
C ASP A 66 -10.48 1.50 12.55
N PRO A 67 -11.79 1.80 12.64
CA PRO A 67 -12.82 0.77 12.60
C PRO A 67 -12.91 0.13 11.21
N VAL A 68 -13.31 -1.15 11.16
CA VAL A 68 -13.48 -1.90 9.90
C VAL A 68 -14.36 -1.15 8.89
N THR A 69 -15.43 -0.50 9.37
CA THR A 69 -16.35 0.27 8.52
C THR A 69 -15.70 1.45 7.82
N LYS A 70 -14.73 2.11 8.47
CA LYS A 70 -13.95 3.21 7.87
C LYS A 70 -13.01 2.70 6.79
N VAL A 71 -12.32 1.59 7.07
CA VAL A 71 -11.44 0.95 6.08
C VAL A 71 -12.26 0.48 4.87
N ASP A 72 -13.43 -0.15 5.09
CA ASP A 72 -14.33 -0.58 4.04
C ASP A 72 -14.81 0.58 3.15
N LEU A 73 -15.09 1.75 3.76
CA LEU A 73 -15.49 2.96 3.04
C LEU A 73 -14.39 3.43 2.08
N TRP A 74 -13.13 3.44 2.49
CA TRP A 74 -12.02 3.81 1.61
C TRP A 74 -11.93 2.92 0.36
N TYR A 75 -12.16 1.61 0.51
CA TYR A 75 -12.21 0.72 -0.65
C TYR A 75 -13.36 1.05 -1.59
N LYS A 76 -14.55 1.33 -1.04
CA LYS A 76 -15.73 1.73 -1.84
C LYS A 76 -15.49 3.01 -2.61
N GLU A 77 -15.02 4.06 -1.92
CA GLU A 77 -14.73 5.35 -2.52
C GLU A 77 -13.65 5.25 -3.61
N MET A 78 -12.59 4.49 -3.36
CA MET A 78 -11.54 4.30 -4.35
C MET A 78 -12.03 3.55 -5.58
N ILE A 79 -12.83 2.49 -5.43
CA ILE A 79 -13.42 1.77 -6.57
C ILE A 79 -14.36 2.67 -7.36
N GLN A 80 -15.19 3.48 -6.68
CA GLN A 80 -16.06 4.45 -7.35
C GLN A 80 -15.24 5.49 -8.12
N THR A 81 -14.17 5.99 -7.53
CA THR A 81 -13.25 6.94 -8.17
C THR A 81 -12.58 6.34 -9.41
N MET A 82 -12.11 5.10 -9.31
CA MET A 82 -11.49 4.39 -10.43
C MET A 82 -12.47 4.15 -11.59
N ALA A 83 -13.74 3.91 -11.27
CA ALA A 83 -14.79 3.59 -12.24
C ALA A 83 -15.55 4.82 -12.75
N LYS A 84 -15.22 6.04 -12.31
CA LYS A 84 -15.99 7.27 -12.59
C LYS A 84 -16.23 7.53 -14.08
N ASP A 85 -15.23 7.26 -14.92
CA ASP A 85 -15.28 7.50 -16.36
C ASP A 85 -15.59 6.23 -17.16
N GLU A 86 -16.01 5.16 -16.48
CA GLU A 86 -16.29 3.87 -17.09
C GLU A 86 -17.81 3.67 -17.32
N ALA A 87 -18.19 2.57 -17.98
CA ALA A 87 -19.59 2.26 -18.21
C ALA A 87 -20.40 2.09 -16.90
N PRO A 88 -21.70 2.44 -16.88
CA PRO A 88 -22.56 2.23 -15.72
C PRO A 88 -22.48 0.77 -15.22
N GLY A 89 -22.46 0.59 -13.89
CA GLY A 89 -22.35 -0.73 -13.26
C GLY A 89 -20.91 -1.26 -13.16
N THR A 90 -19.89 -0.50 -13.61
CA THR A 90 -18.48 -0.94 -13.51
C THR A 90 -18.01 -0.95 -12.06
N ALA A 91 -18.39 0.03 -11.25
CA ALA A 91 -17.99 0.09 -9.84
C ALA A 91 -18.52 -1.11 -9.06
N GLU A 92 -19.78 -1.49 -9.25
CA GLU A 92 -20.41 -2.65 -8.63
C GLU A 92 -19.70 -3.95 -9.03
N LYS A 93 -19.39 -4.12 -10.31
CA LYS A 93 -18.64 -5.30 -10.79
C LYS A 93 -17.25 -5.39 -10.19
N LEU A 94 -16.52 -4.27 -10.10
CA LEU A 94 -15.20 -4.23 -9.47
C LEU A 94 -15.29 -4.56 -7.99
N TRP A 95 -16.32 -4.06 -7.32
CA TRP A 95 -16.58 -4.37 -5.93
C TRP A 95 -16.79 -5.87 -5.70
N ASP A 96 -17.74 -6.45 -6.45
CA ASP A 96 -18.07 -7.88 -6.35
C ASP A 96 -16.87 -8.79 -6.65
N MET A 97 -16.00 -8.39 -7.58
CA MET A 97 -14.76 -9.11 -7.89
C MET A 97 -13.70 -8.97 -6.79
N SER A 98 -13.69 -7.85 -6.06
CA SER A 98 -12.65 -7.53 -5.07
C SER A 98 -12.94 -8.11 -3.69
N VAL A 99 -14.20 -8.02 -3.23
CA VAL A 99 -14.60 -8.38 -1.86
C VAL A 99 -14.21 -9.81 -1.45
N PRO A 100 -14.35 -10.84 -2.30
CA PRO A 100 -13.96 -12.20 -1.93
C PRO A 100 -12.46 -12.37 -1.63
N ASN A 101 -11.64 -11.48 -2.17
CA ASN A 101 -10.18 -11.49 -2.01
C ASN A 101 -9.70 -10.53 -0.91
N ARG A 102 -10.59 -10.07 -0.04
CA ARG A 102 -10.26 -9.11 1.00
C ARG A 102 -10.70 -9.56 2.38
N PHE A 103 -9.79 -9.44 3.34
CA PHE A 103 -10.12 -9.52 4.76
C PHE A 103 -9.61 -8.26 5.46
N ILE A 104 -10.43 -7.67 6.34
CA ILE A 104 -10.05 -6.49 7.14
C ILE A 104 -10.03 -6.90 8.60
N THR A 105 -8.93 -6.62 9.28
CA THR A 105 -8.79 -6.74 10.73
C THR A 105 -8.28 -5.44 11.31
N THR A 106 -8.65 -5.16 12.55
CA THR A 106 -8.22 -3.94 13.21
C THR A 106 -7.61 -4.24 14.56
N PHE A 107 -6.65 -3.45 14.95
CA PHE A 107 -6.03 -3.48 16.27
C PHE A 107 -6.03 -2.09 16.89
N ARG A 108 -6.04 -2.03 18.21
CA ARG A 108 -5.63 -0.83 18.91
C ARG A 108 -4.10 -0.77 18.90
N SER A 109 -3.51 0.39 18.64
CA SER A 109 -2.05 0.54 18.55
C SER A 109 -1.32 0.05 19.79
N GLU A 110 -1.91 0.21 20.97
CA GLU A 110 -1.39 -0.26 22.26
C GLU A 110 -1.30 -1.79 22.38
N ASN A 111 -2.14 -2.52 21.62
CA ASN A 111 -2.21 -3.97 21.62
C ASN A 111 -1.54 -4.59 20.38
N PHE A 112 -1.00 -3.76 19.49
CA PHE A 112 -0.33 -4.23 18.30
C PHE A 112 1.11 -4.63 18.60
N ASN A 113 1.37 -5.92 18.53
CA ASN A 113 2.70 -6.50 18.64
C ASN A 113 2.84 -7.69 17.69
N LEU A 114 4.09 -8.11 17.47
CA LEU A 114 4.38 -9.18 16.51
C LEU A 114 3.72 -10.50 16.89
N THR A 115 3.74 -10.86 18.16
CA THR A 115 3.16 -12.13 18.64
C THR A 115 1.68 -12.19 18.31
N THR A 116 0.91 -11.14 18.70
CA THR A 116 -0.54 -11.09 18.43
C THR A 116 -0.84 -11.09 16.92
N LEU A 117 -0.03 -10.40 16.12
CA LEU A 117 -0.21 -10.38 14.66
C LEU A 117 0.09 -11.75 14.07
N ARG A 118 1.20 -12.35 14.48
CA ARG A 118 1.64 -13.66 14.03
C ARG A 118 0.60 -14.74 14.37
N ASP A 119 0.17 -14.80 15.64
CA ASP A 119 -0.83 -15.78 16.09
C ASP A 119 -2.10 -15.70 15.25
N ARG A 120 -2.61 -14.48 14.98
CA ARG A 120 -3.80 -14.31 14.14
C ARG A 120 -3.59 -14.73 12.70
N LEU A 121 -2.41 -14.45 12.13
CA LEU A 121 -2.08 -14.86 10.77
C LEU A 121 -1.94 -16.38 10.67
N GLU A 122 -1.25 -17.00 11.62
CA GLU A 122 -1.08 -18.45 11.69
C GLU A 122 -2.45 -19.15 11.84
N ASP A 123 -3.30 -18.70 12.75
CA ASP A 123 -4.65 -19.23 12.91
C ASP A 123 -5.47 -19.14 11.62
N MET A 124 -5.43 -17.98 10.97
CA MET A 124 -6.17 -17.73 9.73
C MET A 124 -5.69 -18.63 8.58
N ILE A 125 -4.38 -18.83 8.46
CA ILE A 125 -3.75 -19.65 7.42
C ILE A 125 -4.00 -21.13 7.71
N HIS A 126 -3.75 -21.61 8.95
CA HIS A 126 -3.89 -23.01 9.34
C HIS A 126 -5.33 -23.48 9.25
N GLN A 127 -6.29 -22.65 9.63
CA GLN A 127 -7.72 -22.98 9.53
C GLN A 127 -8.26 -22.81 8.12
N GLN A 128 -7.43 -22.33 7.18
CA GLN A 128 -7.82 -22.03 5.79
C GLN A 128 -9.04 -21.11 5.67
N VAL A 129 -9.27 -20.27 6.68
CA VAL A 129 -10.34 -19.27 6.66
C VAL A 129 -10.05 -18.21 5.61
N PHE A 130 -8.79 -17.75 5.58
CA PHE A 130 -8.29 -16.82 4.59
C PHE A 130 -6.76 -16.92 4.51
N VAL A 131 -6.23 -17.20 3.33
CA VAL A 131 -4.78 -17.28 3.11
C VAL A 131 -4.33 -16.01 2.39
N PRO A 132 -3.79 -15.01 3.12
CA PRO A 132 -3.34 -13.78 2.51
C PRO A 132 -2.09 -13.99 1.64
N GLN A 133 -1.90 -13.13 0.66
CA GLN A 133 -0.69 -13.03 -0.16
C GLN A 133 -0.09 -11.61 -0.06
N LEU A 134 -0.91 -10.66 0.36
CA LEU A 134 -0.52 -9.27 0.58
C LEU A 134 -1.08 -8.79 1.92
N LEU A 135 -0.20 -8.22 2.73
CA LEU A 135 -0.55 -7.52 3.96
C LEU A 135 -0.48 -6.00 3.72
N ILE A 136 -1.53 -5.31 4.07
CA ILE A 136 -1.55 -3.84 4.18
C ILE A 136 -1.58 -3.51 5.67
N ILE A 137 -0.57 -2.79 6.16
CA ILE A 137 -0.47 -2.39 7.57
C ILE A 137 -0.55 -0.87 7.60
N ASP A 138 -1.75 -0.38 7.87
CA ASP A 138 -2.04 1.04 7.81
C ASP A 138 -2.01 1.69 9.20
N ASN A 139 -1.46 2.91 9.24
CA ASN A 139 -1.44 3.77 10.42
C ASN A 139 -0.56 3.27 11.59
N ILE A 140 0.52 2.53 11.27
CA ILE A 140 1.48 2.06 12.29
C ILE A 140 2.39 3.22 12.76
N ASN A 141 2.60 3.32 14.07
CA ASN A 141 3.53 4.28 14.64
C ASN A 141 4.95 3.71 14.70
N PHE A 142 5.79 4.09 13.74
CA PHE A 142 7.17 3.62 13.63
C PHE A 142 8.11 4.12 14.71
N GLU A 143 7.75 5.15 15.47
CA GLU A 143 8.55 5.59 16.65
C GLU A 143 8.57 4.52 17.74
N ASN A 144 7.48 3.74 17.84
CA ASN A 144 7.31 2.68 18.83
C ASN A 144 7.70 1.28 18.32
N ILE A 145 8.15 1.17 17.07
CA ILE A 145 8.52 -0.11 16.45
C ILE A 145 10.04 -0.24 16.45
N SER A 146 10.55 -1.29 17.10
CA SER A 146 11.98 -1.59 17.07
C SER A 146 12.43 -2.18 15.73
N LYS A 147 13.73 -2.10 15.45
CA LYS A 147 14.31 -2.75 14.26
C LYS A 147 14.20 -4.26 14.35
N GLU A 148 14.38 -4.81 15.54
CA GLU A 148 14.27 -6.25 15.83
C GLU A 148 12.88 -6.77 15.48
N PHE A 149 11.82 -6.05 15.90
CA PHE A 149 10.44 -6.36 15.50
C PHE A 149 10.29 -6.47 13.97
N LEU A 150 10.81 -5.48 13.23
CA LEU A 150 10.71 -5.49 11.78
C LEU A 150 11.52 -6.63 11.13
N ILE A 151 12.68 -6.98 11.69
CA ILE A 151 13.48 -8.11 11.22
C ILE A 151 12.73 -9.43 11.42
N GLU A 152 12.18 -9.67 12.61
CA GLU A 152 11.37 -10.86 12.90
C GLU A 152 10.14 -10.93 12.02
N PHE A 153 9.46 -9.80 11.83
CA PHE A 153 8.28 -9.75 10.96
C PHE A 153 8.64 -9.97 9.49
N LYS A 154 9.78 -9.45 9.02
CA LYS A 154 10.26 -9.70 7.64
C LYS A 154 10.58 -11.17 7.42
N ASN A 155 11.17 -11.84 8.40
CA ASN A 155 11.40 -13.28 8.35
C ASN A 155 10.09 -14.05 8.27
N PHE A 156 9.10 -13.71 9.11
CA PHE A 156 7.77 -14.32 9.05
C PHE A 156 7.10 -14.13 7.69
N VAL A 157 7.15 -12.92 7.13
CA VAL A 157 6.58 -12.59 5.81
C VAL A 157 7.27 -13.42 4.71
N LYS A 158 8.59 -13.59 4.80
CA LYS A 158 9.36 -14.40 3.86
C LYS A 158 9.04 -15.90 3.95
N GLU A 159 8.98 -16.43 5.16
CA GLU A 159 8.68 -17.86 5.42
C GLU A 159 7.28 -18.26 4.91
N ASN A 160 6.34 -17.33 4.93
CA ASN A 160 4.97 -17.55 4.48
C ASN A 160 4.68 -17.07 3.04
N ASN A 161 5.69 -16.69 2.27
CA ASN A 161 5.56 -16.13 0.91
C ASN A 161 4.58 -14.95 0.82
N LEU A 162 4.54 -14.13 1.86
CA LEU A 162 3.72 -12.92 1.93
C LEU A 162 4.48 -11.72 1.37
N ARG A 163 3.78 -10.61 1.18
CA ARG A 163 4.30 -9.27 0.92
C ARG A 163 3.67 -8.32 1.92
N ALA A 164 4.37 -7.32 2.37
CA ALA A 164 3.80 -6.35 3.30
C ALA A 164 4.04 -4.92 2.84
N TRP A 165 2.98 -4.11 2.88
CA TRP A 165 3.03 -2.67 2.66
C TRP A 165 2.63 -1.93 3.92
N PHE A 166 3.37 -0.87 4.23
CA PHE A 166 3.18 -0.05 5.42
C PHE A 166 2.86 1.39 5.05
N SER A 167 1.94 2.03 5.78
CA SER A 167 1.87 3.48 5.79
C SER A 167 2.68 4.05 6.95
N ILE A 168 3.53 5.02 6.65
CA ILE A 168 4.38 5.69 7.64
C ILE A 168 4.01 7.17 7.68
N SER A 169 3.48 7.61 8.80
CA SER A 169 3.15 9.02 9.01
C SER A 169 4.35 9.75 9.59
N CYS A 170 4.80 10.79 8.90
CA CYS A 170 5.88 11.62 9.36
C CYS A 170 5.37 13.06 9.59
N PRO A 171 5.11 13.45 10.84
CA PRO A 171 4.60 14.79 11.15
C PRO A 171 5.65 15.89 10.98
N ASP A 172 6.93 15.54 10.91
CA ASP A 172 8.03 16.50 10.91
C ASP A 172 8.01 17.42 9.69
N ALA A 173 7.95 18.74 9.97
CA ALA A 173 7.99 19.79 8.97
C ALA A 173 9.37 19.91 8.28
N THR A 174 10.41 19.30 8.85
CA THR A 174 11.80 19.37 8.38
C THR A 174 12.12 18.45 7.22
N LEU A 175 11.17 17.61 6.78
CA LEU A 175 11.33 16.77 5.60
C LEU A 175 11.45 17.63 4.34
N THR A 176 12.65 18.06 4.05
CA THR A 176 13.01 18.68 2.78
C THR A 176 13.28 17.61 1.73
N GLU A 177 13.42 17.99 0.47
CA GLU A 177 13.82 17.07 -0.60
C GLU A 177 15.19 16.40 -0.32
N THR A 178 16.03 17.08 0.48
CA THR A 178 17.40 16.67 0.79
C THR A 178 17.51 15.87 2.10
N SER A 179 16.51 15.91 2.99
CA SER A 179 16.50 15.08 4.21
C SER A 179 15.67 13.83 3.96
N PRO A 180 16.31 12.66 3.77
CA PRO A 180 15.60 11.49 3.26
C PRO A 180 14.60 10.94 4.28
N PHE A 181 14.93 10.87 5.58
CA PHE A 181 14.10 10.21 6.58
C PHE A 181 14.28 10.81 7.97
N PRO A 182 13.23 10.75 8.83
CA PRO A 182 13.36 11.03 10.25
C PRO A 182 14.35 10.08 10.94
N ALA A 183 14.97 10.52 12.02
CA ALA A 183 15.97 9.75 12.74
C ALA A 183 15.48 8.35 13.18
N TYR A 184 14.21 8.25 13.62
CA TYR A 184 13.61 6.98 14.07
C TYR A 184 13.34 5.98 12.93
N LEU A 185 13.48 6.40 11.66
CA LEU A 185 13.35 5.54 10.50
C LEU A 185 14.70 5.16 9.88
N GLN A 186 15.74 5.97 10.07
CA GLN A 186 17.01 5.80 9.36
C GLN A 186 17.63 4.41 9.54
N ASP A 187 17.58 3.88 10.75
CA ASP A 187 18.11 2.55 11.08
C ASP A 187 17.26 1.38 10.60
N LYS A 188 16.06 1.65 10.07
CA LYS A 188 15.06 0.64 9.64
C LYS A 188 14.90 0.59 8.13
N MET A 189 15.44 1.59 7.41
CA MET A 189 15.16 1.76 5.98
C MET A 189 15.77 0.65 5.12
N ASP A 190 16.85 0.02 5.56
CA ASP A 190 17.50 -1.12 4.93
C ASP A 190 16.62 -2.39 4.88
N LEU A 191 15.55 -2.41 5.66
CA LEU A 191 14.58 -3.51 5.65
C LEU A 191 13.51 -3.38 4.56
N PHE A 192 13.38 -2.23 3.92
CA PHE A 192 12.38 -1.98 2.88
C PHE A 192 12.97 -2.11 1.48
N ASP A 193 12.32 -2.90 0.66
CA ASP A 193 12.74 -3.16 -0.73
C ASP A 193 12.27 -2.03 -1.66
N LEU A 194 11.15 -1.39 -1.32
CA LEU A 194 10.60 -0.23 -2.03
C LEU A 194 9.96 0.75 -1.05
N ILE A 195 10.35 2.01 -1.17
CA ILE A 195 9.76 3.09 -0.38
C ILE A 195 9.22 4.14 -1.33
N ILE A 196 7.98 4.53 -1.14
CA ILE A 196 7.33 5.59 -1.90
C ILE A 196 7.13 6.81 -0.99
N ARG A 197 7.80 7.89 -1.32
CA ARG A 197 7.58 9.17 -0.68
C ARG A 197 6.52 9.95 -1.42
N LEU A 198 5.47 10.42 -0.71
CA LEU A 198 4.47 11.31 -1.27
C LEU A 198 4.70 12.73 -0.76
N ILE A 199 4.84 13.67 -1.70
CA ILE A 199 5.03 15.10 -1.41
C ILE A 199 3.89 15.88 -2.03
N GLY A 200 3.02 16.45 -1.19
CA GLY A 200 1.98 17.35 -1.65
C GLY A 200 2.56 18.68 -2.15
N SER A 201 2.06 19.14 -3.29
CA SER A 201 2.40 20.42 -3.91
C SER A 201 1.14 21.11 -4.44
N ALA A 202 1.26 22.37 -4.87
CA ALA A 202 0.15 23.08 -5.49
C ALA A 202 -0.38 22.41 -6.78
N ASN A 203 0.49 21.66 -7.47
CA ASN A 203 0.20 21.04 -8.77
C ASN A 203 -0.10 19.53 -8.67
N GLY A 204 -0.28 18.99 -7.48
CA GLY A 204 -0.55 17.57 -7.27
C GLY A 204 0.32 16.95 -6.19
N ILE A 205 0.28 15.63 -6.10
CA ILE A 205 1.10 14.88 -5.17
C ILE A 205 2.21 14.20 -5.97
N ARG A 206 3.45 14.59 -5.73
CA ARG A 206 4.62 13.97 -6.35
C ARG A 206 4.96 12.67 -5.64
N MET A 207 5.16 11.62 -6.41
CA MET A 207 5.55 10.30 -5.96
C MET A 207 7.04 10.09 -6.24
N ILE A 208 7.83 9.84 -5.22
CA ILE A 208 9.28 9.63 -5.31
C ILE A 208 9.59 8.23 -4.78
N PRO A 209 9.90 7.26 -5.65
CA PRO A 209 10.33 5.94 -5.23
C PRO A 209 11.80 5.96 -4.78
N GLN A 210 12.11 5.12 -3.78
CA GLN A 210 13.43 4.92 -3.21
C GLN A 210 13.62 3.44 -2.84
N GLY A 211 14.87 2.97 -2.74
CA GLY A 211 15.21 1.58 -2.41
C GLY A 211 15.65 0.77 -3.61
N LEU A 212 15.98 -0.51 -3.39
CA LEU A 212 16.58 -1.40 -4.39
C LEU A 212 15.74 -1.53 -5.68
N ILE A 213 14.42 -1.55 -5.57
CA ILE A 213 13.51 -1.67 -6.71
C ILE A 213 13.40 -0.34 -7.47
N ALA A 214 13.57 0.78 -6.78
CA ALA A 214 13.44 2.11 -7.37
C ALA A 214 14.56 2.46 -8.36
N GLU A 215 15.75 1.92 -8.15
CA GLU A 215 16.90 2.12 -9.07
C GLU A 215 16.65 1.52 -10.47
N GLN A 216 15.74 0.55 -10.55
CA GLN A 216 15.35 -0.10 -11.80
C GLN A 216 14.17 0.61 -12.49
N ALA A 217 13.48 1.48 -11.78
CA ALA A 217 12.31 2.18 -12.27
C ALA A 217 12.72 3.57 -12.80
N ASN A 218 12.35 3.87 -14.05
CA ASN A 218 12.45 5.23 -14.60
C ASN A 218 11.47 6.15 -13.88
N ALA A 219 11.84 6.56 -12.67
CA ALA A 219 10.95 7.21 -11.70
C ALA A 219 10.78 8.72 -11.92
N ASP A 220 11.28 9.27 -13.02
CA ASP A 220 11.13 10.69 -13.31
C ASP A 220 9.67 11.06 -13.52
N HIS A 221 9.14 11.82 -12.55
CA HIS A 221 7.92 12.62 -12.67
C HIS A 221 6.56 11.89 -12.60
N LEU A 222 6.39 10.94 -11.67
CA LEU A 222 5.05 10.47 -11.35
C LEU A 222 4.35 11.46 -10.41
N SER A 223 3.18 11.91 -10.85
CA SER A 223 2.31 12.78 -10.05
C SER A 223 0.93 12.15 -9.89
N LEU A 224 0.34 12.33 -8.71
CA LEU A 224 -1.02 11.90 -8.42
C LEU A 224 -1.92 13.12 -8.30
N ASP A 225 -3.14 12.97 -8.77
CA ASP A 225 -4.21 13.93 -8.54
C ASP A 225 -4.56 13.95 -7.04
N PRO A 226 -4.51 15.10 -6.37
CA PRO A 226 -4.78 15.17 -4.94
C PRO A 226 -6.25 14.87 -4.57
N GLN A 227 -7.20 14.96 -5.52
CA GLN A 227 -8.61 14.64 -5.25
C GLN A 227 -8.91 13.15 -5.42
N THR A 228 -8.30 12.51 -6.38
CA THR A 228 -8.58 11.11 -6.74
C THR A 228 -7.50 10.16 -6.30
N MET A 229 -6.30 10.65 -6.01
CA MET A 229 -5.08 9.87 -5.77
C MET A 229 -4.67 8.98 -6.95
N LEU A 230 -5.31 9.15 -8.10
CA LEU A 230 -4.94 8.46 -9.33
C LEU A 230 -3.78 9.17 -10.02
N VAL A 231 -3.06 8.42 -10.84
CA VAL A 231 -1.94 8.97 -11.61
C VAL A 231 -2.45 10.03 -12.58
N LEU A 232 -1.85 11.21 -12.52
CA LEU A 232 -2.03 12.23 -13.55
C LEU A 232 -1.38 11.75 -14.83
N LYS A 233 -2.18 11.64 -15.91
CA LYS A 233 -1.63 11.40 -17.23
C LYS A 233 -0.75 12.59 -17.59
N LYS A 234 0.50 12.34 -18.05
CA LYS A 234 1.24 13.38 -18.77
C LYS A 234 0.42 13.73 -20.00
N GLU A 235 -0.10 14.95 -20.08
CA GLU A 235 -0.47 15.50 -21.38
C GLU A 235 0.83 15.57 -22.17
N ASN A 236 0.90 14.81 -23.24
CA ASN A 236 2.01 14.93 -24.20
C ASN A 236 1.98 16.36 -24.74
N ALA A 237 2.95 17.17 -24.30
CA ALA A 237 3.21 18.48 -24.86
C ALA A 237 3.83 18.34 -26.25
#